data_0a0fb98466f4ccc3199c21e4c6c5f1f9
#
_entry.id   0a0fb98466f4ccc3199c21e4c6c5f1f9
#
_cell.length_a   1.000
_cell.length_b   1.000
_cell.length_c   1.000
_cell.angle_alpha   90.00
_cell.angle_beta   90.00
_cell.angle_gamma   90.00
#
_symmetry.space_group_name_H-M   'P 1'
#
loop_
_entity.id
_entity.type
_entity.pdbx_description
1 polymer ?
#
loop_
_entity_poly.entity_id
_entity_poly.type
_entity_poly.pdbx_seq_one_letter_code
_entity_poly.pdbx_strand_id
1 'polypeptide(L)'
;MTIYILLILAAVGTGMAISVYAFGTGGKRKRIFQDIYFSVEDNEGVGVVYTKNGEYAAILRMENPVDKYSADIDGYYEYTRLFTAIAQTLGEGYALHKQDIFVRKPFCDESESKREYLSESYFHYFNGRKYTDSQTYLTVTQEAQKSRLFSFDGRKWRDFLVKIRKVQDQLKDAGVRAEFLTKEDASEYIDRYFAMDFTHKTLSMNNFKVDEECVRMGDRKCKIFSLVDVDSINLPSLVRPFANIEVNNTEMPVDLASVVDNIPDAETVVYNQVIFLPNQKRDLAMLDKKKNRHASIPNPNNQMAVEDIKRVQEVIARESKQLVYTHFNMVVAVSAGADLQKCTNHLENAFGRMGIHISKRAYNQL
;
A
#
# COMPACT_ATOMS: atom_id res chain seq x y z
N MET A 1 -61.86 -26.05 -1.35
CA MET A 1 -61.44 -24.66 -1.13
C MET A 1 -60.36 -24.53 -0.03
N THR A 2 -60.59 -25.14 1.14
CA THR A 2 -59.66 -25.10 2.29
C THR A 2 -58.23 -25.62 2.00
N ILE A 3 -58.06 -26.70 1.22
CA ILE A 3 -56.78 -27.30 0.87
C ILE A 3 -55.94 -26.36 -0.02
N TYR A 4 -56.56 -25.65 -0.96
CA TYR A 4 -55.86 -24.69 -1.82
C TYR A 4 -55.37 -23.47 -1.04
N ILE A 5 -56.12 -23.01 -0.06
CA ILE A 5 -55.71 -21.90 0.83
C ILE A 5 -54.54 -22.33 1.69
N LEU A 6 -54.52 -23.56 2.19
CA LEU A 6 -53.40 -24.11 2.97
C LEU A 6 -52.13 -24.27 2.12
N LEU A 7 -52.24 -24.70 0.87
CA LEU A 7 -51.13 -24.80 -0.08
C LEU A 7 -50.55 -23.43 -0.43
N ILE A 8 -51.41 -22.43 -0.64
CA ILE A 8 -50.96 -21.05 -0.92
C ILE A 8 -50.26 -20.47 0.31
N LEU A 9 -50.79 -20.66 1.51
CA LEU A 9 -50.17 -20.22 2.76
C LEU A 9 -48.80 -20.90 2.99
N ALA A 10 -48.70 -22.20 2.71
CA ALA A 10 -47.44 -22.93 2.81
C ALA A 10 -46.42 -22.44 1.76
N ALA A 11 -46.85 -22.17 0.53
CA ALA A 11 -45.95 -21.62 -0.52
C ALA A 11 -45.48 -20.20 -0.20
N VAL A 12 -46.34 -19.33 0.34
CA VAL A 12 -45.99 -17.99 0.79
C VAL A 12 -45.07 -18.05 1.99
N GLY A 13 -45.33 -18.94 2.97
CA GLY A 13 -44.49 -19.12 4.14
C GLY A 13 -43.10 -19.65 3.80
N THR A 14 -42.99 -20.62 2.88
CA THR A 14 -41.71 -21.11 2.40
C THR A 14 -40.98 -20.06 1.55
N GLY A 15 -41.70 -19.31 0.71
CA GLY A 15 -41.14 -18.19 -0.05
C GLY A 15 -40.57 -17.08 0.84
N MET A 16 -41.29 -16.72 1.93
CA MET A 16 -40.79 -15.77 2.93
C MET A 16 -39.57 -16.33 3.69
N ALA A 17 -39.60 -17.61 4.10
CA ALA A 17 -38.47 -18.23 4.78
C ALA A 17 -37.20 -18.27 3.90
N ILE A 18 -37.36 -18.61 2.63
CA ILE A 18 -36.27 -18.58 1.64
C ILE A 18 -35.77 -17.14 1.40
N SER A 19 -36.69 -16.17 1.31
CA SER A 19 -36.35 -14.76 1.18
C SER A 19 -35.58 -14.22 2.40
N VAL A 20 -36.05 -14.54 3.61
CA VAL A 20 -35.36 -14.17 4.86
C VAL A 20 -34.02 -14.89 4.99
N TYR A 21 -33.90 -16.12 4.50
CA TYR A 21 -32.64 -16.86 4.50
C TYR A 21 -31.67 -16.38 3.42
N ALA A 22 -32.17 -16.09 2.21
CA ALA A 22 -31.37 -15.65 1.08
C ALA A 22 -31.02 -14.14 1.11
N PHE A 23 -31.96 -13.32 1.59
CA PHE A 23 -31.82 -11.85 1.64
C PHE A 23 -31.90 -11.31 3.06
N GLY A 24 -31.64 -12.19 4.06
CA GLY A 24 -31.83 -11.89 5.46
C GLY A 24 -31.35 -10.48 5.82
N THR A 25 -32.28 -9.73 6.41
CA THR A 25 -32.12 -8.35 6.88
C THR A 25 -31.13 -8.17 8.05
N GLY A 26 -30.62 -9.27 8.60
CA GLY A 26 -29.40 -9.24 9.36
C GLY A 26 -28.26 -9.13 8.35
N GLY A 27 -27.79 -7.91 8.11
CA GLY A 27 -26.61 -7.71 7.29
C GLY A 27 -25.59 -8.75 7.71
N LYS A 28 -25.35 -9.76 6.85
CA LYS A 28 -24.23 -10.67 7.05
C LYS A 28 -23.05 -9.74 7.19
N ARG A 29 -22.58 -9.55 8.43
CA ARG A 29 -21.32 -8.87 8.66
C ARG A 29 -20.37 -9.60 7.75
N LYS A 30 -19.99 -8.99 6.62
CA LYS A 30 -18.96 -9.56 5.76
C LYS A 30 -17.80 -9.76 6.68
N ARG A 31 -17.49 -11.01 6.96
CA ARG A 31 -16.25 -11.34 7.63
C ARG A 31 -15.20 -11.16 6.58
N ILE A 32 -14.62 -9.96 6.50
CA ILE A 32 -13.63 -9.60 5.48
C ILE A 32 -12.52 -10.63 5.45
N PHE A 33 -12.12 -11.17 6.61
CA PHE A 33 -11.18 -12.28 6.72
C PHE A 33 -11.64 -13.59 6.06
N GLN A 34 -12.95 -13.78 5.83
CA GLN A 34 -13.49 -14.93 5.08
C GLN A 34 -13.67 -14.62 3.60
N ASP A 35 -13.86 -13.36 3.24
CA ASP A 35 -14.02 -12.92 1.85
C ASP A 35 -12.65 -12.70 1.19
N ILE A 36 -11.66 -12.21 1.94
CA ILE A 36 -10.25 -12.15 1.54
C ILE A 36 -9.61 -13.48 1.94
N TYR A 37 -9.82 -14.50 1.10
CA TYR A 37 -9.13 -15.77 1.29
C TYR A 37 -7.71 -15.69 0.73
N PHE A 38 -6.76 -16.01 1.56
CA PHE A 38 -5.37 -16.23 1.17
C PHE A 38 -4.81 -17.43 1.96
N SER A 39 -3.78 -18.04 1.45
CA SER A 39 -2.95 -18.98 2.19
C SER A 39 -1.50 -18.56 2.06
N VAL A 40 -0.71 -18.86 3.08
CA VAL A 40 0.74 -18.66 3.05
C VAL A 40 1.40 -20.03 3.09
N GLU A 41 2.21 -20.33 2.09
CA GLU A 41 2.93 -21.58 2.00
C GLU A 41 4.44 -21.33 1.98
N ASP A 42 5.18 -22.23 2.61
CA ASP A 42 6.64 -22.18 2.56
C ASP A 42 7.13 -22.70 1.22
N ASN A 43 8.06 -21.98 0.61
CA ASN A 43 8.77 -22.41 -0.57
C ASN A 43 10.27 -22.10 -0.42
N GLU A 44 11.03 -23.09 0.01
CA GLU A 44 12.48 -22.98 0.23
C GLU A 44 12.84 -21.78 1.14
N GLY A 45 12.09 -21.59 2.22
CA GLY A 45 12.29 -20.52 3.19
C GLY A 45 11.65 -19.17 2.80
N VAL A 46 10.88 -19.14 1.72
CA VAL A 46 10.10 -17.95 1.30
C VAL A 46 8.62 -18.20 1.59
N GLY A 47 8.01 -17.36 2.41
CA GLY A 47 6.57 -17.35 2.62
C GLY A 47 5.85 -16.76 1.41
N VAL A 48 5.24 -17.61 0.59
CA VAL A 48 4.48 -17.17 -0.58
C VAL A 48 3.00 -17.11 -0.24
N VAL A 49 2.41 -15.95 -0.50
CA VAL A 49 0.99 -15.70 -0.30
C VAL A 49 0.24 -16.03 -1.58
N TYR A 50 -0.78 -16.88 -1.47
CA TYR A 50 -1.70 -17.22 -2.55
C TYR A 50 -3.04 -16.58 -2.31
N THR A 51 -3.56 -15.86 -3.29
CA THR A 51 -4.88 -15.27 -3.20
C THR A 51 -5.95 -16.16 -3.85
N LYS A 52 -7.20 -15.96 -3.47
CA LYS A 52 -8.35 -16.65 -4.06
C LYS A 52 -8.44 -16.47 -5.58
N ASN A 53 -7.92 -15.37 -6.09
CA ASN A 53 -7.93 -15.07 -7.53
C ASN A 53 -6.77 -15.73 -8.28
N GLY A 54 -5.85 -16.39 -7.57
CA GLY A 54 -4.68 -17.07 -8.14
C GLY A 54 -3.48 -16.16 -8.37
N GLU A 55 -3.40 -15.10 -7.64
CA GLU A 55 -2.21 -14.26 -7.58
C GLU A 55 -1.20 -14.88 -6.62
N TYR A 56 0.08 -14.65 -6.90
CA TYR A 56 1.19 -15.05 -6.04
C TYR A 56 1.85 -13.78 -5.51
N ALA A 57 2.13 -13.73 -4.23
CA ALA A 57 2.86 -12.63 -3.65
C ALA A 57 3.96 -13.11 -2.71
N ALA A 58 5.11 -12.45 -2.74
CA ALA A 58 6.20 -12.64 -1.80
C ALA A 58 6.54 -11.30 -1.15
N ILE A 59 6.80 -11.33 0.14
CA ILE A 59 7.05 -10.14 0.95
C ILE A 59 8.50 -10.15 1.40
N LEU A 60 9.21 -9.05 1.14
CA LEU A 60 10.55 -8.80 1.64
C LEU A 60 10.49 -7.72 2.72
N ARG A 61 11.15 -7.96 3.84
CA ARG A 61 11.47 -6.91 4.80
C ARG A 61 12.77 -6.24 4.37
N MET A 62 12.74 -4.93 4.21
CA MET A 62 13.87 -4.13 3.72
C MET A 62 14.40 -3.21 4.81
N GLU A 63 15.69 -2.89 4.71
CA GLU A 63 16.26 -1.74 5.41
C GLU A 63 15.57 -0.45 4.94
N ASN A 64 15.25 0.44 5.88
CA ASN A 64 14.64 1.70 5.51
C ASN A 64 15.64 2.57 4.74
N PRO A 65 15.33 2.97 3.50
CA PRO A 65 16.25 3.79 2.71
C PRO A 65 16.51 5.16 3.34
N VAL A 66 15.58 5.70 4.11
CA VAL A 66 15.76 6.98 4.81
C VAL A 66 16.91 6.89 5.81
N ASP A 67 17.03 5.79 6.54
CA ASP A 67 18.12 5.58 7.50
C ASP A 67 19.48 5.54 6.81
N LYS A 68 19.53 5.06 5.56
CA LYS A 68 20.77 4.91 4.79
C LYS A 68 21.17 6.17 4.05
N TYR A 69 20.21 6.88 3.47
CA TYR A 69 20.47 7.97 2.51
C TYR A 69 20.08 9.36 3.01
N SER A 70 19.76 9.52 4.28
CA SER A 70 19.18 10.75 4.85
C SER A 70 20.01 12.03 4.60
N ALA A 71 21.31 11.91 4.31
CA ALA A 71 22.18 13.03 3.98
C ALA A 71 22.89 12.87 2.63
N ASP A 72 22.56 11.85 1.86
CA ASP A 72 23.22 11.51 0.59
C ASP A 72 22.23 11.66 -0.58
N ILE A 73 22.36 12.76 -1.31
CA ILE A 73 21.53 13.09 -2.47
C ILE A 73 21.73 12.09 -3.61
N ASP A 74 22.99 11.71 -3.87
CA ASP A 74 23.32 10.78 -4.94
C ASP A 74 22.78 9.38 -4.62
N GLY A 75 22.84 8.98 -3.36
CA GLY A 75 22.25 7.74 -2.88
C GLY A 75 20.73 7.67 -3.12
N TYR A 76 19.98 8.76 -2.95
CA TYR A 76 18.56 8.82 -3.28
C TYR A 76 18.30 8.60 -4.78
N TYR A 77 19.12 9.15 -5.65
CA TYR A 77 19.00 8.93 -7.10
C TYR A 77 19.31 7.47 -7.47
N GLU A 78 20.34 6.88 -6.90
CA GLU A 78 20.68 5.47 -7.13
C GLU A 78 19.57 4.55 -6.62
N TYR A 79 18.97 4.86 -5.48
CA TYR A 79 17.83 4.14 -4.96
C TYR A 79 16.61 4.21 -5.89
N THR A 80 16.33 5.37 -6.49
CA THR A 80 15.27 5.52 -7.49
C THR A 80 15.55 4.70 -8.75
N ARG A 81 16.81 4.66 -9.21
CA ARG A 81 17.23 3.83 -10.35
C ARG A 81 17.08 2.35 -10.07
N LEU A 82 17.35 1.92 -8.84
CA LEU A 82 17.15 0.54 -8.41
C LEU A 82 15.70 0.08 -8.61
N PHE A 83 14.71 0.88 -8.19
CA PHE A 83 13.30 0.53 -8.41
C PHE A 83 12.94 0.46 -9.90
N THR A 84 13.53 1.31 -10.72
CA THR A 84 13.36 1.23 -12.18
C THR A 84 13.91 -0.09 -12.73
N ALA A 85 15.09 -0.51 -12.29
CA ALA A 85 15.69 -1.78 -12.69
C ALA A 85 14.86 -2.99 -12.22
N ILE A 86 14.34 -2.94 -11.00
CA ILE A 86 13.44 -3.96 -10.46
C ILE A 86 12.17 -4.07 -11.32
N ALA A 87 11.53 -2.94 -11.66
CA ALA A 87 10.35 -2.93 -12.49
C ALA A 87 10.62 -3.53 -13.89
N GLN A 88 11.77 -3.22 -14.49
CA GLN A 88 12.20 -3.81 -15.77
C GLN A 88 12.43 -5.33 -15.68
N THR A 89 13.01 -5.80 -14.58
CA THR A 89 13.24 -7.24 -14.32
C THR A 89 11.93 -8.01 -14.17
N LEU A 90 10.96 -7.44 -13.47
CA LEU A 90 9.65 -8.05 -13.27
C LEU A 90 8.84 -8.08 -14.57
N GLY A 91 8.78 -6.96 -15.27
CA GLY A 91 8.04 -6.82 -16.51
C GLY A 91 6.52 -6.86 -16.32
N GLU A 92 5.82 -7.09 -17.42
CA GLU A 92 4.36 -7.08 -17.50
C GLU A 92 3.69 -8.11 -16.58
N GLY A 93 2.55 -7.72 -15.98
CA GLY A 93 1.71 -8.59 -15.14
C GLY A 93 2.23 -8.75 -13.72
N TYR A 94 3.09 -7.84 -13.29
CA TYR A 94 3.56 -7.74 -11.91
C TYR A 94 3.13 -6.44 -11.26
N ALA A 95 2.98 -6.47 -9.95
CA ALA A 95 2.83 -5.30 -9.11
C ALA A 95 3.92 -5.27 -8.04
N LEU A 96 4.45 -4.08 -7.80
CA LEU A 96 5.33 -3.78 -6.69
C LEU A 96 4.55 -2.97 -5.68
N HIS A 97 4.56 -3.39 -4.43
CA HIS A 97 3.93 -2.68 -3.34
C HIS A 97 4.97 -2.43 -2.24
N LYS A 98 5.45 -1.18 -2.16
CA LYS A 98 6.30 -0.73 -1.07
C LYS A 98 5.42 -0.17 0.04
N GLN A 99 5.67 -0.61 1.26
CA GLN A 99 4.98 -0.18 2.46
C GLN A 99 5.98 0.32 3.48
N ASP A 100 5.82 1.56 3.89
CA ASP A 100 6.55 2.14 5.01
C ASP A 100 5.60 2.23 6.21
N ILE A 101 5.91 1.50 7.26
CA ILE A 101 5.09 1.41 8.47
C ILE A 101 5.81 2.16 9.58
N PHE A 102 5.18 3.23 10.03
CA PHE A 102 5.66 4.07 11.12
C PHE A 102 4.86 3.74 12.38
N VAL A 103 5.56 3.30 13.42
CA VAL A 103 4.94 2.84 14.65
C VAL A 103 5.45 3.66 15.82
N ARG A 104 4.54 4.32 16.53
CA ARG A 104 4.88 5.09 17.74
C ARG A 104 4.88 4.18 18.95
N LYS A 105 6.04 3.99 19.54
CA LYS A 105 6.22 3.14 20.72
C LYS A 105 7.11 3.81 21.77
N PRO A 106 6.95 3.46 23.07
CA PRO A 106 7.86 3.95 24.09
C PRO A 106 9.23 3.27 23.94
N PHE A 107 10.28 4.01 24.15
CA PHE A 107 11.61 3.45 24.28
C PHE A 107 11.69 2.70 25.62
N CYS A 108 12.01 1.42 25.57
CA CYS A 108 12.23 0.59 26.75
C CYS A 108 13.67 0.08 26.72
N ASP A 109 14.39 0.34 27.79
CA ASP A 109 15.73 -0.20 27.96
C ASP A 109 15.64 -1.64 28.46
N GLU A 110 15.82 -2.61 27.58
CA GLU A 110 15.75 -4.04 27.87
C GLU A 110 17.12 -4.66 28.22
N SER A 111 18.22 -3.89 28.21
CA SER A 111 19.54 -4.45 28.39
C SER A 111 19.93 -4.51 29.89
N GLU A 112 20.21 -5.71 30.36
CA GLU A 112 20.74 -5.99 31.70
C GLU A 112 22.27 -5.77 31.83
N SER A 113 22.93 -5.32 30.74
CA SER A 113 24.39 -5.15 30.73
C SER A 113 24.82 -3.91 31.55
N LYS A 114 25.88 -4.03 32.39
CA LYS A 114 26.52 -2.89 33.03
C LYS A 114 27.04 -1.93 31.96
N ARG A 115 26.58 -0.71 31.96
CA ARG A 115 26.98 0.36 31.06
C ARG A 115 27.89 1.35 31.76
N GLU A 116 28.63 2.10 30.96
CA GLU A 116 29.35 3.28 31.46
C GLU A 116 28.36 4.35 31.89
N TYR A 117 28.73 5.17 32.85
CA TYR A 117 27.87 6.18 33.50
C TYR A 117 27.14 7.09 32.53
N LEU A 118 27.83 7.55 31.46
CA LEU A 118 27.19 8.40 30.42
C LEU A 118 26.14 7.63 29.62
N SER A 119 26.42 6.41 29.26
CA SER A 119 25.47 5.53 28.56
C SER A 119 24.25 5.22 29.39
N GLU A 120 24.44 4.91 30.69
CA GLU A 120 23.35 4.66 31.63
C GLU A 120 22.46 5.89 31.79
N SER A 121 23.06 7.08 31.96
CA SER A 121 22.33 8.34 32.03
C SER A 121 21.52 8.65 30.76
N TYR A 122 22.10 8.36 29.59
CA TYR A 122 21.44 8.52 28.28
C TYR A 122 20.21 7.63 28.19
N PHE A 123 20.36 6.34 28.42
CA PHE A 123 19.26 5.40 28.35
C PHE A 123 18.17 5.68 29.38
N HIS A 124 18.55 6.06 30.62
CA HIS A 124 17.59 6.47 31.61
C HIS A 124 16.78 7.71 31.20
N TYR A 125 17.43 8.67 30.52
CA TYR A 125 16.76 9.87 30.01
C TYR A 125 15.73 9.56 28.92
N PHE A 126 15.99 8.58 28.07
CA PHE A 126 15.08 8.21 26.99
C PHE A 126 14.02 7.16 27.38
N ASN A 127 14.21 6.48 28.50
CA ASN A 127 13.29 5.43 28.94
C ASN A 127 11.87 5.97 29.14
N GLY A 128 10.89 5.29 28.53
CA GLY A 128 9.49 5.67 28.54
C GLY A 128 9.11 6.80 27.55
N ARG A 129 10.08 7.46 26.90
CA ARG A 129 9.78 8.45 25.87
C ARG A 129 9.33 7.77 24.58
N LYS A 130 8.31 8.35 23.96
CA LYS A 130 7.81 7.84 22.67
C LYS A 130 8.76 8.22 21.54
N TYR A 131 9.04 7.27 20.69
CA TYR A 131 9.74 7.46 19.40
C TYR A 131 8.97 6.77 18.27
N THR A 132 9.28 7.12 17.04
CA THR A 132 8.72 6.48 15.85
C THR A 132 9.71 5.46 15.34
N ASP A 133 9.29 4.20 15.30
CA ASP A 133 10.01 3.11 14.66
C ASP A 133 9.51 2.96 13.23
N SER A 134 10.42 2.76 12.29
CA SER A 134 10.08 2.60 10.88
C SER A 134 10.42 1.21 10.39
N GLN A 135 9.49 0.59 9.66
CA GLN A 135 9.67 -0.72 9.05
C GLN A 135 9.27 -0.62 7.58
N THR A 136 10.12 -1.11 6.68
CA THR A 136 9.84 -1.08 5.25
C THR A 136 9.67 -2.49 4.71
N TYR A 137 8.59 -2.71 3.96
CA TYR A 137 8.30 -3.96 3.29
C TYR A 137 8.13 -3.72 1.79
N LEU A 138 8.60 -4.67 1.00
CA LEU A 138 8.39 -4.70 -0.45
C LEU A 138 7.68 -5.99 -0.82
N THR A 139 6.47 -5.89 -1.31
CA THR A 139 5.69 -7.02 -1.80
C THR A 139 5.76 -7.06 -3.32
N VAL A 140 6.16 -8.19 -3.85
CA VAL A 140 6.14 -8.48 -5.29
C VAL A 140 4.96 -9.40 -5.55
N THR A 141 4.00 -8.94 -6.35
CA THR A 141 2.81 -9.72 -6.70
C THR A 141 2.80 -10.01 -8.18
N GLN A 142 2.54 -11.25 -8.55
CA GLN A 142 2.21 -11.65 -9.92
C GLN A 142 0.70 -11.70 -10.08
N GLU A 143 0.17 -10.93 -11.02
CA GLU A 143 -1.27 -10.89 -11.31
C GLU A 143 -1.79 -12.22 -11.86
N ALA A 144 -2.99 -12.59 -11.43
CA ALA A 144 -3.70 -13.73 -11.97
C ALA A 144 -4.11 -13.47 -13.42
N GLN A 145 -4.04 -14.51 -14.26
CA GLN A 145 -4.70 -14.44 -15.56
C GLN A 145 -6.22 -14.49 -15.36
N LYS A 146 -6.92 -13.51 -15.93
CA LYS A 146 -8.38 -13.53 -16.00
C LYS A 146 -8.82 -14.68 -16.93
N SER A 147 -9.01 -15.84 -16.36
CA SER A 147 -9.54 -17.04 -17.03
C SER A 147 -10.85 -17.46 -16.35
N ARG A 148 -11.78 -17.99 -17.12
CA ARG A 148 -13.02 -18.57 -16.57
C ARG A 148 -12.79 -19.79 -15.71
N LEU A 149 -11.69 -20.50 -15.95
CA LEU A 149 -11.29 -21.69 -15.22
C LEU A 149 -9.91 -21.41 -14.62
N PHE A 150 -9.85 -21.48 -13.31
CA PHE A 150 -8.61 -21.36 -12.58
C PHE A 150 -7.75 -22.60 -12.86
N SER A 151 -6.61 -22.41 -13.49
CA SER A 151 -5.63 -23.49 -13.66
C SER A 151 -4.27 -23.02 -13.18
N PHE A 152 -3.63 -23.85 -12.37
CA PHE A 152 -2.25 -23.64 -11.95
C PHE A 152 -1.32 -23.73 -13.16
N ASP A 153 -0.55 -22.67 -13.41
CA ASP A 153 0.47 -22.64 -14.46
C ASP A 153 1.87 -22.75 -13.84
N GLY A 154 2.43 -23.95 -13.90
CA GLY A 154 3.76 -24.24 -13.34
C GLY A 154 4.92 -23.49 -14.02
N ARG A 155 4.73 -22.93 -15.22
CA ARG A 155 5.76 -22.08 -15.87
C ARG A 155 5.77 -20.70 -15.23
N LYS A 156 4.60 -20.10 -15.04
CA LYS A 156 4.44 -18.81 -14.35
C LYS A 156 4.92 -18.89 -12.91
N TRP A 157 4.60 -19.97 -12.24
CA TRP A 157 5.08 -20.21 -10.89
C TRP A 157 6.61 -20.21 -10.82
N ARG A 158 7.28 -20.94 -11.70
CA ARG A 158 8.76 -20.94 -11.76
C ARG A 158 9.34 -19.57 -12.14
N ASP A 159 8.72 -18.88 -13.10
CA ASP A 159 9.11 -17.51 -13.48
C ASP A 159 9.00 -16.56 -12.30
N PHE A 160 7.91 -16.63 -11.55
CA PHE A 160 7.71 -15.84 -10.34
C PHE A 160 8.85 -16.08 -9.32
N LEU A 161 9.16 -17.33 -8.99
CA LEU A 161 10.23 -17.65 -8.04
C LEU A 161 11.60 -17.13 -8.50
N VAL A 162 11.92 -17.27 -9.77
CA VAL A 162 13.16 -16.73 -10.33
C VAL A 162 13.21 -15.20 -10.24
N LYS A 163 12.11 -14.54 -10.57
CA LYS A 163 12.05 -13.08 -10.56
C LYS A 163 12.15 -12.49 -9.16
N ILE A 164 11.45 -13.07 -8.17
CA ILE A 164 11.56 -12.54 -6.80
C ILE A 164 12.98 -12.68 -6.24
N ARG A 165 13.69 -13.78 -6.55
CA ARG A 165 15.10 -13.93 -6.15
C ARG A 165 15.99 -12.90 -6.84
N LYS A 166 15.78 -12.63 -8.13
CA LYS A 166 16.49 -11.56 -8.84
C LYS A 166 16.24 -10.18 -8.22
N VAL A 167 15.03 -9.91 -7.75
CA VAL A 167 14.72 -8.66 -7.03
C VAL A 167 15.53 -8.58 -5.74
N GLN A 168 15.62 -9.67 -4.97
CA GLN A 168 16.43 -9.70 -3.75
C GLN A 168 17.92 -9.47 -4.06
N ASP A 169 18.43 -10.11 -5.11
CA ASP A 169 19.84 -9.94 -5.54
C ASP A 169 20.12 -8.48 -5.95
N GLN A 170 19.23 -7.85 -6.72
CA GLN A 170 19.35 -6.43 -7.10
C GLN A 170 19.36 -5.49 -5.90
N LEU A 171 18.52 -5.76 -4.89
CA LEU A 171 18.54 -5.00 -3.64
C LEU A 171 19.87 -5.17 -2.91
N LYS A 172 20.36 -6.40 -2.82
CA LYS A 172 21.66 -6.72 -2.22
C LYS A 172 22.83 -6.04 -2.94
N ASP A 173 22.84 -6.10 -4.26
CA ASP A 173 23.90 -5.50 -5.10
C ASP A 173 23.93 -3.97 -4.93
N ALA A 174 22.77 -3.36 -4.71
CA ALA A 174 22.64 -1.94 -4.36
C ALA A 174 22.98 -1.64 -2.88
N GLY A 175 23.39 -2.65 -2.11
CA GLY A 175 23.72 -2.52 -0.69
C GLY A 175 22.51 -2.31 0.22
N VAL A 176 21.31 -2.62 -0.22
CA VAL A 176 20.07 -2.61 0.59
C VAL A 176 19.83 -3.99 1.16
N ARG A 177 19.85 -4.13 2.49
CA ARG A 177 19.49 -5.39 3.12
C ARG A 177 18.01 -5.67 2.91
N ALA A 178 17.71 -6.84 2.34
CA ALA A 178 16.35 -7.29 2.11
C ALA A 178 16.27 -8.80 2.29
N GLU A 179 15.31 -9.24 3.10
CA GLU A 179 15.10 -10.65 3.43
C GLU A 179 13.64 -11.01 3.19
N PHE A 180 13.40 -12.17 2.57
CA PHE A 180 12.05 -12.69 2.45
C PHE A 180 11.50 -13.03 3.83
N LEU A 181 10.22 -12.74 4.02
CA LEU A 181 9.52 -13.26 5.18
C LEU A 181 9.33 -14.76 5.04
N THR A 182 9.50 -15.47 6.14
CA THR A 182 9.14 -16.91 6.24
C THR A 182 7.61 -17.04 6.20
N LYS A 183 7.11 -18.27 6.16
CA LYS A 183 5.65 -18.52 6.24
C LYS A 183 5.05 -17.93 7.51
N GLU A 184 5.70 -18.12 8.63
CA GLU A 184 5.28 -17.65 9.94
C GLU A 184 5.30 -16.11 10.01
N ASP A 185 6.42 -15.49 9.59
CA ASP A 185 6.59 -14.04 9.60
C ASP A 185 5.61 -13.35 8.64
N ALA A 186 5.35 -13.93 7.47
CA ALA A 186 4.40 -13.40 6.51
C ALA A 186 2.96 -13.47 7.05
N SER A 187 2.60 -14.57 7.72
CA SER A 187 1.30 -14.72 8.38
C SER A 187 1.15 -13.70 9.51
N GLU A 188 2.16 -13.56 10.36
CA GLU A 188 2.16 -12.57 11.44
C GLU A 188 2.08 -11.15 10.90
N TYR A 189 2.81 -10.81 9.84
CA TYR A 189 2.75 -9.50 9.21
C TYR A 189 1.34 -9.17 8.71
N ILE A 190 0.67 -10.13 8.05
CA ILE A 190 -0.69 -9.96 7.54
C ILE A 190 -1.68 -9.76 8.71
N ASP A 191 -1.57 -10.54 9.77
CA ASP A 191 -2.41 -10.42 10.95
C ASP A 191 -2.22 -9.06 11.63
N ARG A 192 -0.97 -8.59 11.78
CA ARG A 192 -0.65 -7.26 12.30
C ARG A 192 -1.24 -6.15 11.44
N TYR A 193 -1.16 -6.29 10.13
CA TYR A 193 -1.76 -5.32 9.20
C TYR A 193 -3.28 -5.27 9.34
N PHE A 194 -3.95 -6.42 9.47
CA PHE A 194 -5.39 -6.46 9.66
C PHE A 194 -5.84 -5.95 11.04
N ALA A 195 -5.03 -6.14 12.06
CA ALA A 195 -5.27 -5.57 13.38
C ALA A 195 -4.87 -4.08 13.48
N MET A 196 -4.09 -3.57 12.51
CA MET A 196 -3.38 -2.28 12.57
C MET A 196 -2.58 -2.11 13.85
N ASP A 197 -1.99 -3.20 14.34
CA ASP A 197 -1.22 -3.24 15.57
C ASP A 197 0.14 -3.91 15.36
N PHE A 198 1.18 -3.08 15.37
CA PHE A 198 2.57 -3.51 15.20
C PHE A 198 3.37 -3.46 16.51
N THR A 199 2.70 -3.25 17.64
CA THR A 199 3.34 -3.07 18.95
C THR A 199 3.06 -4.21 19.91
N HIS A 200 1.81 -4.65 20.02
CA HIS A 200 1.41 -5.62 21.03
C HIS A 200 1.68 -7.06 20.59
N LYS A 201 1.92 -7.94 21.58
CA LYS A 201 2.08 -9.37 21.31
C LYS A 201 0.75 -10.05 21.00
N THR A 202 -0.33 -9.60 21.64
CA THR A 202 -1.68 -10.15 21.45
C THR A 202 -2.46 -9.21 20.56
N LEU A 203 -2.89 -9.72 19.40
CA LEU A 203 -3.62 -8.95 18.40
C LEU A 203 -5.12 -9.07 18.59
N SER A 204 -5.83 -7.97 18.40
CA SER A 204 -7.28 -7.94 18.39
C SER A 204 -7.80 -8.12 16.96
N MET A 205 -8.24 -9.33 16.64
CA MET A 205 -8.71 -9.71 15.29
C MET A 205 -10.22 -9.51 15.14
N ASN A 206 -10.69 -8.28 15.36
CA ASN A 206 -12.10 -7.93 15.17
C ASN A 206 -12.43 -7.71 13.69
N ASN A 207 -13.69 -8.01 13.31
CA ASN A 207 -14.17 -7.68 11.96
C ASN A 207 -14.12 -6.17 11.72
N PHE A 208 -13.76 -5.79 10.51
CA PHE A 208 -13.79 -4.40 10.09
C PHE A 208 -15.21 -3.83 10.18
N LYS A 209 -15.29 -2.62 10.71
CA LYS A 209 -16.51 -1.82 10.73
C LYS A 209 -16.22 -0.51 10.02
N VAL A 210 -17.00 -0.22 9.00
CA VAL A 210 -16.89 1.02 8.24
C VAL A 210 -17.94 1.98 8.78
N ASP A 211 -17.49 3.10 9.32
CA ASP A 211 -18.32 4.23 9.70
C ASP A 211 -18.17 5.36 8.67
N GLU A 212 -18.91 6.46 8.82
CA GLU A 212 -18.82 7.62 7.92
C GLU A 212 -17.39 8.21 7.86
N GLU A 213 -16.73 8.30 9.00
CA GLU A 213 -15.44 8.97 9.13
C GLU A 213 -14.24 8.03 9.16
N CYS A 214 -14.43 6.76 9.52
CA CYS A 214 -13.33 5.84 9.77
C CYS A 214 -13.68 4.39 9.50
N VAL A 215 -12.64 3.57 9.39
CA VAL A 215 -12.71 2.11 9.44
C VAL A 215 -12.16 1.68 10.79
N ARG A 216 -12.87 0.81 11.49
CA ARG A 216 -12.35 0.15 12.69
C ARG A 216 -11.69 -1.16 12.29
N MET A 217 -10.42 -1.26 12.59
CA MET A 217 -9.57 -2.44 12.38
C MET A 217 -9.01 -2.86 13.73
N GLY A 218 -9.25 -4.10 14.15
CA GLY A 218 -8.93 -4.50 15.51
C GLY A 218 -9.63 -3.58 16.53
N ASP A 219 -8.87 -3.01 17.44
CA ASP A 219 -9.34 -2.05 18.45
C ASP A 219 -9.02 -0.60 18.09
N ARG A 220 -8.63 -0.34 16.83
CA ARG A 220 -8.18 0.97 16.38
C ARG A 220 -9.18 1.61 15.43
N LYS A 221 -9.16 2.95 15.41
CA LYS A 221 -9.83 3.74 14.38
C LYS A 221 -8.83 4.10 13.30
N CYS A 222 -9.12 3.74 12.08
CA CYS A 222 -8.27 3.98 10.94
C CYS A 222 -8.93 4.92 9.95
N LYS A 223 -8.16 5.81 9.35
CA LYS A 223 -8.59 6.66 8.25
C LYS A 223 -7.66 6.51 7.08
N ILE A 224 -8.23 6.38 5.88
CA ILE A 224 -7.48 6.19 4.66
C ILE A 224 -7.50 7.49 3.86
N PHE A 225 -6.32 7.97 3.53
CA PHE A 225 -6.10 9.12 2.66
C PHE A 225 -5.53 8.62 1.35
N SER A 226 -6.09 9.04 0.23
CA SER A 226 -5.58 8.65 -1.08
C SER A 226 -5.57 9.83 -2.04
N LEU A 227 -4.70 9.75 -3.03
CA LEU A 227 -4.78 10.59 -4.22
C LEU A 227 -5.96 10.12 -5.05
N VAL A 228 -6.90 11.01 -5.31
CA VAL A 228 -8.13 10.67 -6.04
C VAL A 228 -8.04 11.09 -7.49
N ASP A 229 -7.41 12.23 -7.74
CA ASP A 229 -7.35 12.80 -9.07
C ASP A 229 -5.97 13.39 -9.34
N VAL A 230 -5.43 13.11 -10.52
CA VAL A 230 -4.16 13.69 -10.97
C VAL A 230 -4.26 15.20 -11.11
N ASP A 231 -5.43 15.71 -11.46
CA ASP A 231 -5.69 17.16 -11.58
C ASP A 231 -5.65 17.88 -10.22
N SER A 232 -5.72 17.13 -9.12
CA SER A 232 -5.55 17.67 -7.76
C SER A 232 -4.10 17.81 -7.32
N ILE A 233 -3.15 17.37 -8.16
CA ILE A 233 -1.72 17.44 -7.88
C ILE A 233 -1.10 18.52 -8.75
N ASN A 234 -0.66 19.59 -8.12
CA ASN A 234 0.17 20.57 -8.78
C ASN A 234 1.62 20.12 -8.77
N LEU A 235 1.94 19.14 -9.63
CA LEU A 235 3.30 18.62 -9.73
C LEU A 235 4.22 19.67 -10.34
N PRO A 236 5.38 19.94 -9.71
CA PRO A 236 6.40 20.76 -10.34
C PRO A 236 6.93 20.06 -11.61
N SER A 237 7.50 20.85 -12.53
CA SER A 237 8.10 20.33 -13.78
C SER A 237 9.20 19.28 -13.53
N LEU A 238 9.82 19.32 -12.36
CA LEU A 238 10.78 18.36 -11.87
C LEU A 238 10.35 17.86 -10.50
N VAL A 239 9.97 16.60 -10.42
CA VAL A 239 9.69 15.92 -9.14
C VAL A 239 11.03 15.46 -8.57
N ARG A 240 11.41 16.04 -7.45
CA ARG A 240 12.58 15.59 -6.67
C ARG A 240 12.11 14.57 -5.63
N PRO A 241 12.90 13.53 -5.34
CA PRO A 241 12.55 12.54 -4.32
C PRO A 241 12.61 13.10 -2.89
N PHE A 242 13.18 14.28 -2.71
CA PHE A 242 13.35 14.95 -1.43
C PHE A 242 13.21 16.47 -1.57
N ALA A 243 12.94 17.14 -0.47
CA ALA A 243 13.04 18.59 -0.35
C ALA A 243 14.31 18.95 0.41
N ASN A 244 15.00 20.02 -0.01
CA ASN A 244 16.12 20.55 0.75
C ASN A 244 15.59 21.47 1.85
N ILE A 245 16.00 21.22 3.08
CA ILE A 245 15.74 22.09 4.24
C ILE A 245 17.07 22.73 4.62
N GLU A 246 17.07 24.05 4.75
CA GLU A 246 18.24 24.79 5.23
C GLU A 246 18.31 24.74 6.76
N VAL A 247 19.38 24.11 7.27
CA VAL A 247 19.67 24.05 8.71
C VAL A 247 21.09 24.58 8.92
N ASN A 248 21.23 25.68 9.65
CA ASN A 248 22.52 26.30 9.94
C ASN A 248 23.39 26.54 8.69
N ASN A 249 22.83 27.12 7.63
CA ASN A 249 23.47 27.33 6.33
C ASN A 249 23.95 26.04 5.62
N THR A 250 23.41 24.90 5.97
CA THR A 250 23.66 23.64 5.29
C THR A 250 22.33 23.12 4.73
N GLU A 251 22.30 22.83 3.43
CA GLU A 251 21.16 22.17 2.81
C GLU A 251 21.17 20.68 3.19
N MET A 252 20.09 20.23 3.79
CA MET A 252 19.88 18.82 4.10
C MET A 252 18.70 18.27 3.31
N PRO A 253 18.86 17.16 2.58
CA PRO A 253 17.75 16.52 1.90
C PRO A 253 16.84 15.85 2.95
N VAL A 254 15.54 16.12 2.82
CA VAL A 254 14.50 15.50 3.68
C VAL A 254 13.49 14.82 2.77
N ASP A 255 13.25 13.53 3.02
CA ASP A 255 12.25 12.77 2.30
C ASP A 255 10.86 13.40 2.47
N LEU A 256 10.09 13.44 1.38
CA LEU A 256 8.73 14.00 1.40
C LEU A 256 7.80 13.20 2.33
N ALA A 257 8.12 11.93 2.60
CA ALA A 257 7.39 11.10 3.56
C ALA A 257 7.59 11.53 5.02
N SER A 258 8.54 12.43 5.31
CA SER A 258 8.75 13.00 6.67
C SER A 258 7.50 13.69 7.25
N VAL A 259 6.56 14.09 6.39
CA VAL A 259 5.24 14.59 6.82
C VAL A 259 4.50 13.58 7.70
N VAL A 260 4.81 12.30 7.52
CA VAL A 260 4.14 11.18 8.17
C VAL A 260 4.59 10.99 9.62
N ASP A 261 5.79 11.45 9.94
CA ASP A 261 6.43 11.17 11.23
C ASP A 261 5.75 11.86 12.44
N ASN A 262 5.17 13.02 12.24
CA ASN A 262 4.63 13.85 13.32
C ASN A 262 3.10 13.98 13.33
N ILE A 263 2.38 13.01 12.84
CA ILE A 263 0.91 13.04 12.86
C ILE A 263 0.41 12.97 14.31
N PRO A 264 -0.38 13.94 14.78
CA PRO A 264 -0.88 13.95 16.15
C PRO A 264 -1.71 12.71 16.48
N ASP A 265 -1.52 12.16 17.66
CA ASP A 265 -2.26 10.99 18.20
C ASP A 265 -2.19 9.71 17.34
N ALA A 266 -1.45 9.70 16.23
CA ALA A 266 -1.23 8.51 15.44
C ALA A 266 -0.37 7.51 16.22
N GLU A 267 -0.81 6.25 16.24
CA GLU A 267 -0.05 5.14 16.81
C GLU A 267 0.65 4.33 15.73
N THR A 268 -0.02 4.15 14.61
CA THR A 268 0.53 3.48 13.42
C THR A 268 0.15 4.27 12.18
N VAL A 269 1.10 4.47 11.29
CA VAL A 269 0.87 5.04 9.97
C VAL A 269 1.47 4.10 8.94
N VAL A 270 0.66 3.68 7.98
CA VAL A 270 1.12 2.86 6.85
C VAL A 270 1.05 3.68 5.59
N TYR A 271 2.21 3.95 5.00
CA TYR A 271 2.30 4.62 3.72
C TYR A 271 2.52 3.59 2.61
N ASN A 272 1.55 3.48 1.73
CA ASN A 272 1.54 2.50 0.65
C ASN A 272 1.86 3.16 -0.68
N GLN A 273 2.81 2.58 -1.41
CA GLN A 273 3.18 2.94 -2.77
C GLN A 273 3.04 1.70 -3.64
N VAL A 274 2.10 1.72 -4.56
CA VAL A 274 1.85 0.58 -5.46
C VAL A 274 2.18 0.97 -6.88
N ILE A 275 2.95 0.14 -7.55
CA ILE A 275 3.33 0.29 -8.97
C ILE A 275 2.85 -0.95 -9.70
N PHE A 276 1.93 -0.78 -10.64
CA PHE A 276 1.47 -1.83 -11.54
C PHE A 276 2.21 -1.75 -12.86
N LEU A 277 2.65 -2.89 -13.35
CA LEU A 277 3.37 -3.05 -14.62
C LEU A 277 2.41 -3.60 -15.68
N PRO A 278 1.73 -2.72 -16.44
CA PRO A 278 0.68 -3.14 -17.35
C PRO A 278 1.22 -3.71 -18.65
N ASN A 279 0.33 -4.28 -19.46
CA ASN A 279 0.64 -4.65 -20.83
C ASN A 279 0.85 -3.39 -21.69
N GLN A 280 2.11 -3.07 -21.98
CA GLN A 280 2.54 -1.89 -22.71
C GLN A 280 1.85 -1.78 -24.10
N LYS A 281 1.73 -2.89 -24.84
CA LYS A 281 1.11 -2.89 -26.18
C LYS A 281 -0.37 -2.54 -26.11
N ARG A 282 -1.08 -3.11 -25.14
CA ARG A 282 -2.50 -2.83 -24.92
C ARG A 282 -2.73 -1.37 -24.56
N ASP A 283 -1.90 -0.83 -23.69
CA ASP A 283 -2.09 0.53 -23.19
C ASP A 283 -1.71 1.58 -24.24
N LEU A 284 -0.68 1.34 -25.03
CA LEU A 284 -0.38 2.17 -26.20
C LEU A 284 -1.53 2.15 -27.22
N ALA A 285 -2.13 0.98 -27.48
CA ALA A 285 -3.29 0.89 -28.37
C ALA A 285 -4.53 1.62 -27.77
N MET A 286 -4.70 1.63 -26.45
CA MET A 286 -5.74 2.43 -25.81
C MET A 286 -5.47 3.94 -25.93
N LEU A 287 -4.23 4.38 -25.78
CA LEU A 287 -3.85 5.78 -26.01
C LEU A 287 -4.12 6.19 -27.46
N ASP A 288 -3.82 5.34 -28.45
CA ASP A 288 -4.14 5.62 -29.85
C ASP A 288 -5.65 5.77 -30.08
N LYS A 289 -6.46 4.88 -29.52
CA LYS A 289 -7.93 5.00 -29.59
C LYS A 289 -8.42 6.30 -28.95
N LYS A 290 -7.86 6.66 -27.78
CA LYS A 290 -8.20 7.90 -27.08
C LYS A 290 -7.81 9.13 -27.93
N LYS A 291 -6.60 9.14 -28.50
CA LYS A 291 -6.11 10.17 -29.42
C LYS A 291 -7.06 10.38 -30.60
N ASN A 292 -7.42 9.28 -31.28
CA ASN A 292 -8.32 9.34 -32.44
C ASN A 292 -9.72 9.85 -32.07
N ARG A 293 -10.23 9.50 -30.87
CA ARG A 293 -11.51 9.99 -30.37
C ARG A 293 -11.47 11.50 -30.08
N HIS A 294 -10.40 12.01 -29.49
CA HIS A 294 -10.23 13.44 -29.28
C HIS A 294 -10.05 14.19 -30.59
N ALA A 295 -9.31 13.63 -31.54
CA ALA A 295 -9.12 14.23 -32.87
C ALA A 295 -10.42 14.34 -33.68
N SER A 296 -11.42 13.46 -33.46
CA SER A 296 -12.70 13.48 -34.17
C SER A 296 -13.63 14.64 -33.76
N ILE A 297 -13.40 15.27 -32.61
CA ILE A 297 -14.19 16.39 -32.12
C ILE A 297 -13.25 17.56 -31.84
N PRO A 298 -12.99 18.44 -32.83
CA PRO A 298 -12.01 19.50 -32.70
C PRO A 298 -12.54 20.60 -31.75
N ASN A 299 -11.93 20.70 -30.58
CA ASN A 299 -12.01 21.84 -29.68
C ASN A 299 -10.64 22.04 -29.02
N PRO A 300 -10.37 23.20 -28.40
CA PRO A 300 -9.04 23.47 -27.82
C PRO A 300 -8.58 22.41 -26.82
N ASN A 301 -9.45 21.93 -25.94
CA ASN A 301 -9.11 20.91 -24.94
C ASN A 301 -8.78 19.56 -25.58
N ASN A 302 -9.52 19.19 -26.61
CA ASN A 302 -9.24 17.95 -27.35
C ASN A 302 -7.94 18.04 -28.17
N GLN A 303 -7.62 19.20 -28.71
CA GLN A 303 -6.35 19.44 -29.40
C GLN A 303 -5.18 19.29 -28.43
N MET A 304 -5.25 19.90 -27.26
CA MET A 304 -4.24 19.73 -26.21
C MET A 304 -4.09 18.25 -25.81
N ALA A 305 -5.20 17.54 -25.58
CA ALA A 305 -5.15 16.12 -25.25
C ALA A 305 -4.49 15.26 -26.35
N VAL A 306 -4.70 15.59 -27.62
CA VAL A 306 -4.03 14.91 -28.75
C VAL A 306 -2.53 15.18 -28.74
N GLU A 307 -2.12 16.42 -28.51
CA GLU A 307 -0.70 16.80 -28.42
C GLU A 307 0.00 16.12 -27.25
N ASP A 308 -0.63 16.10 -26.07
CA ASP A 308 -0.07 15.43 -24.90
C ASP A 308 0.10 13.92 -25.10
N ILE A 309 -0.90 13.26 -25.69
CA ILE A 309 -0.79 11.82 -26.04
C ILE A 309 0.35 11.58 -27.03
N LYS A 310 0.51 12.42 -28.05
CA LYS A 310 1.61 12.31 -29.00
C LYS A 310 2.96 12.46 -28.31
N ARG A 311 3.10 13.46 -27.42
CA ARG A 311 4.33 13.69 -26.64
C ARG A 311 4.70 12.47 -25.80
N VAL A 312 3.72 11.88 -25.10
CA VAL A 312 3.93 10.66 -24.30
C VAL A 312 4.39 9.51 -25.20
N GLN A 313 3.74 9.30 -26.35
CA GLN A 313 4.13 8.24 -27.30
C GLN A 313 5.52 8.46 -27.86
N GLU A 314 5.91 9.70 -28.16
CA GLU A 314 7.26 10.05 -28.63
C GLU A 314 8.33 9.77 -27.59
N VAL A 315 8.10 10.15 -26.34
CA VAL A 315 9.03 9.87 -25.23
C VAL A 315 9.21 8.37 -25.05
N ILE A 316 8.11 7.61 -25.06
CA ILE A 316 8.18 6.14 -24.95
C ILE A 316 8.99 5.53 -26.11
N ALA A 317 8.78 6.01 -27.34
CA ALA A 317 9.46 5.48 -28.52
C ALA A 317 10.95 5.85 -28.56
N ARG A 318 11.30 7.09 -28.19
CA ARG A 318 12.69 7.58 -28.24
C ARG A 318 13.55 7.08 -27.08
N GLU A 319 12.98 7.03 -25.88
CA GLU A 319 13.72 6.75 -24.66
C GLU A 319 13.49 5.34 -24.12
N SER A 320 12.74 4.51 -24.85
CA SER A 320 12.37 3.14 -24.42
C SER A 320 11.74 3.11 -23.03
N LYS A 321 10.99 4.17 -22.68
CA LYS A 321 10.31 4.27 -21.39
C LYS A 321 9.14 3.30 -21.31
N GLN A 322 8.81 2.87 -20.10
CA GLN A 322 7.67 2.01 -19.84
C GLN A 322 6.56 2.78 -19.12
N LEU A 323 5.30 2.55 -19.53
CA LEU A 323 4.15 3.02 -18.78
C LEU A 323 3.99 2.18 -17.51
N VAL A 324 3.70 2.84 -16.43
CA VAL A 324 3.34 2.21 -15.16
C VAL A 324 2.13 2.90 -14.57
N TYR A 325 1.30 2.16 -13.84
CA TYR A 325 0.24 2.76 -13.04
C TYR A 325 0.72 2.84 -11.59
N THR A 326 0.56 3.98 -11.00
CA THR A 326 0.96 4.21 -9.61
C THR A 326 -0.26 4.55 -8.76
N HIS A 327 -0.27 4.04 -7.55
CA HIS A 327 -1.26 4.39 -6.54
C HIS A 327 -0.57 4.64 -5.21
N PHE A 328 -0.99 5.72 -4.54
CA PHE A 328 -0.49 6.08 -3.22
C PHE A 328 -1.66 6.19 -2.27
N ASN A 329 -1.52 5.60 -1.11
CA ASN A 329 -2.44 5.82 -0.01
C ASN A 329 -1.72 5.78 1.32
N MET A 330 -2.35 6.37 2.31
CA MET A 330 -1.86 6.40 3.68
C MET A 330 -2.98 5.95 4.60
N VAL A 331 -2.70 4.99 5.45
CA VAL A 331 -3.59 4.52 6.50
C VAL A 331 -3.08 5.05 7.82
N VAL A 332 -3.86 5.86 8.50
CA VAL A 332 -3.54 6.38 9.84
C VAL A 332 -4.41 5.69 10.86
N ALA A 333 -3.80 5.03 11.81
CA ALA A 333 -4.46 4.35 12.91
C ALA A 333 -4.21 5.07 14.23
N VAL A 334 -5.28 5.31 14.96
CA VAL A 334 -5.28 5.92 16.28
C VAL A 334 -6.00 5.00 17.28
N SER A 335 -5.78 5.21 18.58
CA SER A 335 -6.55 4.51 19.62
C SER A 335 -8.05 4.79 19.51
N ALA A 336 -8.88 3.90 20.05
CA ALA A 336 -10.34 4.03 20.00
C ALA A 336 -10.87 5.34 20.61
N GLY A 337 -10.17 5.90 21.58
CA GLY A 337 -10.54 7.16 22.27
C GLY A 337 -9.98 8.42 21.63
N ALA A 338 -9.07 8.33 20.66
CA ALA A 338 -8.42 9.47 20.05
C ALA A 338 -9.30 10.18 19.02
N ASP A 339 -8.96 11.45 18.75
CA ASP A 339 -9.66 12.32 17.80
C ASP A 339 -8.97 12.25 16.42
N LEU A 340 -9.61 11.58 15.47
CA LEU A 340 -9.14 11.49 14.09
C LEU A 340 -9.13 12.83 13.35
N GLN A 341 -9.91 13.82 13.81
CA GLN A 341 -9.98 15.11 13.13
C GLN A 341 -8.65 15.87 13.23
N LYS A 342 -7.93 15.72 14.34
CA LYS A 342 -6.58 16.31 14.49
C LYS A 342 -5.60 15.76 13.47
N CYS A 343 -5.60 14.43 13.28
CA CYS A 343 -4.78 13.78 12.26
C CYS A 343 -5.15 14.29 10.86
N THR A 344 -6.45 14.36 10.58
CA THR A 344 -6.98 14.82 9.30
C THR A 344 -6.51 16.24 8.99
N ASN A 345 -6.72 17.17 9.91
CA ASN A 345 -6.32 18.58 9.74
C ASN A 345 -4.79 18.71 9.55
N HIS A 346 -4.01 17.93 10.29
CA HIS A 346 -2.56 17.94 10.15
C HIS A 346 -2.12 17.51 8.75
N LEU A 347 -2.65 16.38 8.26
CA LEU A 347 -2.31 15.84 6.95
C LEU A 347 -2.77 16.74 5.81
N GLU A 348 -3.99 17.28 5.89
CA GLU A 348 -4.48 18.23 4.87
C GLU A 348 -3.60 19.48 4.78
N ASN A 349 -3.21 20.02 5.92
CA ASN A 349 -2.32 21.19 5.95
C ASN A 349 -0.92 20.85 5.42
N ALA A 350 -0.38 19.68 5.79
CA ALA A 350 0.95 19.26 5.39
C ALA A 350 1.02 19.00 3.88
N PHE A 351 0.09 18.21 3.34
CA PHE A 351 0.02 17.95 1.90
C PHE A 351 -0.39 19.17 1.09
N GLY A 352 -1.29 20.00 1.64
CA GLY A 352 -1.68 21.28 1.01
C GLY A 352 -0.49 22.23 0.80
N ARG A 353 0.46 22.28 1.72
CA ARG A 353 1.72 23.04 1.55
C ARG A 353 2.58 22.52 0.40
N MET A 354 2.47 21.24 0.07
CA MET A 354 3.16 20.62 -1.06
C MET A 354 2.38 20.76 -2.37
N GLY A 355 1.21 21.41 -2.37
CA GLY A 355 0.32 21.49 -3.55
C GLY A 355 -0.44 20.18 -3.84
N ILE A 356 -0.53 19.29 -2.86
CA ILE A 356 -1.21 17.99 -3.00
C ILE A 356 -2.53 18.04 -2.23
N HIS A 357 -3.63 17.78 -2.93
CA HIS A 357 -4.94 17.65 -2.31
C HIS A 357 -5.26 16.16 -2.08
N ILE A 358 -5.35 15.79 -0.80
CA ILE A 358 -5.72 14.43 -0.41
C ILE A 358 -7.23 14.31 -0.28
N SER A 359 -7.77 13.18 -0.75
CA SER A 359 -9.18 12.87 -0.58
C SER A 359 -9.43 12.17 0.73
N LYS A 360 -10.43 12.64 1.43
CA LYS A 360 -11.04 11.96 2.57
C LYS A 360 -12.07 10.98 2.02
N ARG A 361 -11.86 9.71 2.23
CA ARG A 361 -12.87 8.71 1.92
C ARG A 361 -13.90 8.63 3.04
N ALA A 362 -15.17 8.58 2.66
CA ALA A 362 -16.28 8.33 3.57
C ALA A 362 -17.00 7.06 3.12
N TYR A 363 -17.37 6.17 4.03
CA TYR A 363 -18.05 4.88 3.82
C TYR A 363 -17.37 3.85 2.88
N ASN A 364 -16.54 4.25 1.94
CA ASN A 364 -15.85 3.41 0.96
C ASN A 364 -14.34 3.36 1.17
N GLN A 365 -13.93 3.29 2.42
CA GLN A 365 -12.52 3.26 2.81
C GLN A 365 -11.87 1.87 2.71
N LEU A 366 -12.65 0.84 2.38
CA LEU A 366 -12.18 -0.53 2.16
C LEU A 366 -12.08 -0.89 0.70
#